data_b4760636c1378eba432b12572f0451e2
#
_entry.id   b4760636c1378eba432b12572f0451e2
#
_cell.length_a   1.000
_cell.length_b   1.000
_cell.length_c   1.000
_cell.angle_alpha   90.00
_cell.angle_beta   90.00
_cell.angle_gamma   90.00
#
_symmetry.space_group_name_H-M   'P 1'
#
loop_
_entity.id
_entity.type
_entity.pdbx_description
1 polymer ?
#
loop_
_entity_poly.entity_id
_entity_poly.type
_entity_poly.pdbx_seq_one_letter_code
_entity_poly.pdbx_strand_id
1 'polypeptide(L)'
;LITIPYMLCSLLMIRVGERFMQKRGPQLPLMLGPVSITVGIILLAFTSLPNMIYYIVACIGFIFIGLGLGFFATPALSTAVSNVPAEKAGTASGIIKMTSTLGAAFGIAVVTTIYTALSVNHPAYLAATIAFIVGAGLVFIAFIAAYCLIPKKNVDI
;
A
#
# COMPACT_ATOMS: atom_id res chain seq x y z
N LEU A 1 -12.09 -16.05 5.00
CA LEU A 1 -10.92 -16.76 5.60
C LEU A 1 -9.59 -16.27 5.02
N ILE A 2 -9.51 -15.93 3.72
CA ILE A 2 -8.27 -15.49 3.02
C ILE A 2 -7.78 -14.11 3.51
N THR A 3 -8.64 -13.28 4.07
CA THR A 3 -8.29 -11.95 4.60
C THR A 3 -7.71 -11.97 6.01
N ILE A 4 -7.80 -13.11 6.72
CA ILE A 4 -7.28 -13.25 8.10
C ILE A 4 -5.74 -13.08 8.14
N PRO A 5 -4.94 -13.71 7.24
CA PRO A 5 -3.50 -13.50 7.20
C PRO A 5 -3.10 -12.04 6.99
N TYR A 6 -3.86 -11.31 6.15
CA TYR A 6 -3.66 -9.88 5.92
C TYR A 6 -3.85 -9.06 7.20
N MET A 7 -4.96 -9.29 7.92
CA MET A 7 -5.24 -8.55 9.16
C MET A 7 -4.20 -8.83 10.25
N LEU A 8 -3.85 -10.09 10.46
CA LEU A 8 -2.82 -10.48 11.43
C LEU A 8 -1.45 -9.89 11.07
N CYS A 9 -1.07 -9.98 9.80
CA CYS A 9 0.22 -9.47 9.33
C CYS A 9 0.28 -7.94 9.44
N SER A 10 -0.77 -7.21 9.08
CA SER A 10 -0.82 -5.76 9.21
C SER A 10 -0.71 -5.30 10.67
N LEU A 11 -1.41 -5.96 11.60
CA LEU A 11 -1.34 -5.63 13.02
C LEU A 11 0.06 -5.87 13.63
N LEU A 12 0.67 -7.02 13.29
CA LEU A 12 2.03 -7.33 13.75
C LEU A 12 3.07 -6.35 13.18
N MET A 13 2.90 -5.97 11.90
CA MET A 13 3.87 -5.14 11.21
C MET A 13 3.77 -3.66 11.56
N ILE A 14 2.64 -3.15 12.05
CA ILE A 14 2.55 -1.79 12.60
C ILE A 14 3.60 -1.61 13.71
N ARG A 15 3.69 -2.54 14.64
CA ARG A 15 4.69 -2.49 15.73
C ARG A 15 6.13 -2.63 15.25
N VAL A 16 6.35 -3.47 14.23
CA VAL A 16 7.68 -3.62 13.62
C VAL A 16 8.07 -2.36 12.86
N GLY A 17 7.13 -1.75 12.12
CA GLY A 17 7.31 -0.48 11.41
C GLY A 17 7.70 0.66 12.35
N GLU A 18 7.05 0.77 13.51
CA GLU A 18 7.39 1.75 14.55
C GLU A 18 8.81 1.56 15.08
N ARG A 19 9.21 0.34 15.38
CA ARG A 19 10.58 0.04 15.86
C ARG A 19 11.64 0.31 14.77
N PHE A 20 11.32 0.04 13.52
CA PHE A 20 12.23 0.31 12.39
C PHE A 20 12.40 1.81 12.16
N MET A 21 11.31 2.58 12.27
CA MET A 21 11.32 4.04 12.19
C MET A 21 12.19 4.66 13.28
N GLN A 22 12.12 4.14 14.52
CA GLN A 22 12.92 4.63 15.66
C GLN A 22 14.42 4.36 15.48
N LYS A 23 14.80 3.26 14.79
CA LYS A 23 16.21 2.86 14.62
C LYS A 23 16.89 3.45 13.40
N ARG A 24 16.18 3.61 12.29
CA ARG A 24 16.76 3.98 10.97
C ARG A 24 16.11 5.20 10.32
N GLY A 25 15.24 5.90 11.06
CA GLY A 25 14.51 7.06 10.54
C GLY A 25 13.29 6.69 9.66
N PRO A 26 12.47 7.70 9.30
CA PRO A 26 11.21 7.48 8.61
C PRO A 26 11.36 7.16 7.12
N GLN A 27 12.50 7.43 6.49
CA GLN A 27 12.68 7.32 5.03
C GLN A 27 12.62 5.87 4.54
N LEU A 28 13.31 4.95 5.22
CA LEU A 28 13.36 3.54 4.81
C LEU A 28 11.97 2.86 4.84
N PRO A 29 11.17 2.96 5.93
CA PRO A 29 9.83 2.37 5.95
C PRO A 29 8.89 3.00 4.91
N LEU A 30 8.98 4.33 4.68
CA LEU A 30 8.19 5.03 3.68
C LEU A 30 8.46 4.56 2.25
N MET A 31 9.67 4.10 1.95
CA MET A 31 10.04 3.55 0.64
C MET A 31 9.70 2.06 0.53
N LEU A 32 9.93 1.27 1.59
CA LEU A 32 9.68 -0.18 1.56
C LEU A 32 8.18 -0.52 1.53
N GLY A 33 7.34 0.34 2.12
CA GLY A 33 5.89 0.15 2.15
C GLY A 33 5.27 0.00 0.77
N PRO A 34 5.35 1.03 -0.11
CA PRO A 34 4.78 0.97 -1.46
C PRO A 34 5.36 -0.12 -2.33
N VAL A 35 6.66 -0.44 -2.20
CA VAL A 35 7.30 -1.54 -2.93
C VAL A 35 6.68 -2.88 -2.52
N SER A 36 6.52 -3.13 -1.22
CA SER A 36 5.89 -4.35 -0.72
C SER A 36 4.44 -4.47 -1.18
N ILE A 37 3.68 -3.36 -1.18
CA ILE A 37 2.30 -3.35 -1.68
C ILE A 37 2.26 -3.68 -3.18
N THR A 38 3.14 -3.08 -3.98
CA THR A 38 3.22 -3.33 -5.42
C THR A 38 3.49 -4.80 -5.71
N VAL A 39 4.47 -5.41 -5.01
CA VAL A 39 4.76 -6.85 -5.13
C VAL A 39 3.54 -7.69 -4.75
N GLY A 40 2.86 -7.36 -3.65
CA GLY A 40 1.65 -8.05 -3.23
C GLY A 40 0.52 -7.99 -4.26
N ILE A 41 0.29 -6.84 -4.88
CA ILE A 41 -0.73 -6.67 -5.92
C ILE A 41 -0.35 -7.44 -7.20
N ILE A 42 0.93 -7.44 -7.58
CA ILE A 42 1.42 -8.23 -8.73
C ILE A 42 1.19 -9.73 -8.49
N LEU A 43 1.44 -10.23 -7.27
CA LEU A 43 1.13 -11.62 -6.93
C LEU A 43 -0.37 -11.93 -7.07
N LEU A 44 -1.25 -11.00 -6.67
CA LEU A 44 -2.68 -11.14 -6.85
C LEU A 44 -3.11 -11.11 -8.33
N ALA A 45 -2.32 -10.50 -9.21
CA ALA A 45 -2.62 -10.44 -10.65
C ALA A 45 -2.48 -11.80 -11.36
N PHE A 46 -1.81 -12.80 -10.76
CA PHE A 46 -1.69 -14.16 -11.32
C PHE A 46 -2.99 -14.98 -11.19
N THR A 47 -4.12 -14.41 -11.61
CA THR A 47 -5.45 -15.05 -11.51
C THR A 47 -5.66 -16.21 -12.46
N SER A 48 -4.76 -16.44 -13.42
CA SER A 48 -4.82 -17.56 -14.38
C SER A 48 -4.32 -18.89 -13.82
N LEU A 49 -3.80 -18.93 -12.60
CA LEU A 49 -3.29 -20.14 -11.96
C LEU A 49 -4.43 -21.07 -11.51
N PRO A 50 -4.19 -22.40 -11.44
CA PRO A 50 -5.15 -23.35 -10.87
C PRO A 50 -5.57 -22.93 -9.45
N ASN A 51 -6.84 -23.13 -9.10
CA ASN A 51 -7.44 -22.60 -7.86
C ASN A 51 -6.60 -22.86 -6.59
N MET A 52 -6.05 -24.07 -6.44
CA MET A 52 -5.23 -24.41 -5.25
C MET A 52 -3.94 -23.58 -5.17
N ILE A 53 -3.24 -23.41 -6.29
CA ILE A 53 -1.99 -22.63 -6.34
C ILE A 53 -2.29 -21.15 -6.18
N TYR A 54 -3.37 -20.67 -6.80
CA TYR A 54 -3.81 -19.27 -6.66
C TYR A 54 -4.10 -18.90 -5.20
N TYR A 55 -4.75 -19.77 -4.41
CA TYR A 55 -5.00 -19.50 -2.99
C TYR A 55 -3.71 -19.29 -2.19
N ILE A 56 -2.68 -20.08 -2.45
CA ILE A 56 -1.38 -19.94 -1.78
C ILE A 56 -0.71 -18.63 -2.18
N VAL A 57 -0.68 -18.33 -3.48
CA VAL A 57 -0.09 -17.10 -4.03
C VAL A 57 -0.85 -15.87 -3.51
N ALA A 58 -2.18 -15.92 -3.46
CA ALA A 58 -3.00 -14.86 -2.91
C ALA A 58 -2.73 -14.62 -1.41
N CYS A 59 -2.58 -15.66 -0.60
CA CYS A 59 -2.21 -15.53 0.81
C CYS A 59 -0.86 -14.82 0.96
N ILE A 60 0.13 -15.20 0.16
CA ILE A 60 1.44 -14.54 0.15
C ILE A 60 1.31 -13.09 -0.29
N GLY A 61 0.53 -12.80 -1.34
CA GLY A 61 0.24 -11.45 -1.80
C GLY A 61 -0.40 -10.57 -0.72
N PHE A 62 -1.38 -11.10 0.01
CA PHE A 62 -2.00 -10.41 1.14
C PHE A 62 -1.04 -10.15 2.30
N ILE A 63 -0.10 -11.06 2.56
CA ILE A 63 0.96 -10.84 3.55
C ILE A 63 1.83 -9.65 3.11
N PHE A 64 2.27 -9.59 1.85
CA PHE A 64 3.07 -8.47 1.33
C PHE A 64 2.33 -7.14 1.37
N ILE A 65 1.04 -7.11 1.06
CA ILE A 65 0.20 -5.91 1.18
C ILE A 65 0.09 -5.47 2.65
N GLY A 66 -0.14 -6.42 3.57
CA GLY A 66 -0.21 -6.14 5.01
C GLY A 66 1.11 -5.60 5.57
N LEU A 67 2.24 -6.18 5.17
CA LEU A 67 3.59 -5.69 5.46
C LEU A 67 3.76 -4.24 4.98
N GLY A 68 3.42 -3.98 3.72
CA GLY A 68 3.57 -2.67 3.10
C GLY A 68 2.74 -1.60 3.78
N LEU A 69 1.48 -1.89 4.11
CA LEU A 69 0.61 -0.97 4.85
C LEU A 69 1.13 -0.70 6.27
N GLY A 70 1.59 -1.73 6.98
CA GLY A 70 2.16 -1.58 8.31
C GLY A 70 3.42 -0.71 8.32
N PHE A 71 4.28 -0.87 7.31
CA PHE A 71 5.49 -0.06 7.16
C PHE A 71 5.21 1.37 6.71
N PHE A 72 4.14 1.63 5.97
CA PHE A 72 3.84 2.95 5.41
C PHE A 72 2.97 3.82 6.33
N ALA A 73 1.90 3.26 6.91
CA ALA A 73 0.85 4.03 7.56
C ALA A 73 1.36 4.83 8.78
N THR A 74 2.12 4.20 9.66
CA THR A 74 2.60 4.84 10.90
C THR A 74 3.68 5.90 10.62
N PRO A 75 4.74 5.63 9.84
CA PRO A 75 5.74 6.64 9.52
C PRO A 75 5.17 7.82 8.72
N ALA A 76 4.24 7.59 7.82
CA ALA A 76 3.61 8.66 7.05
C ALA A 76 2.86 9.64 7.96
N LEU A 77 2.04 9.12 8.89
CA LEU A 77 1.30 9.94 9.84
C LEU A 77 2.24 10.67 10.81
N SER A 78 3.21 9.97 11.40
CA SER A 78 4.13 10.55 12.37
C SER A 78 5.01 11.64 11.76
N THR A 79 5.54 11.43 10.54
CA THR A 79 6.35 12.43 9.82
C THR A 79 5.53 13.69 9.52
N ALA A 80 4.28 13.54 9.13
CA ALA A 80 3.45 14.68 8.81
C ALA A 80 3.04 15.49 10.07
N VAL A 81 2.78 14.82 11.19
CA VAL A 81 2.44 15.49 12.45
C VAL A 81 3.68 16.14 13.09
N SER A 82 4.86 15.53 12.98
CA SER A 82 6.09 16.08 13.59
C SER A 82 6.62 17.33 12.87
N ASN A 83 6.20 17.60 11.65
CA ASN A 83 6.61 18.77 10.86
C ASN A 83 5.69 20.00 11.04
N VAL A 84 4.69 19.92 11.92
CA VAL A 84 3.78 21.03 12.23
C VAL A 84 3.81 21.38 13.72
N PRO A 85 3.50 22.63 14.11
CA PRO A 85 3.35 23.01 15.52
C PRO A 85 2.30 22.13 16.22
N ALA A 86 2.51 21.85 17.52
CA ALA A 86 1.65 20.98 18.32
C ALA A 86 0.16 21.37 18.26
N GLU A 87 -0.12 22.68 18.21
CA GLU A 87 -1.46 23.24 18.10
C GLU A 87 -2.19 22.84 16.79
N LYS A 88 -1.43 22.56 15.72
CA LYS A 88 -1.94 22.18 14.39
C LYS A 88 -1.88 20.68 14.12
N ALA A 89 -1.38 19.88 15.05
CA ALA A 89 -1.21 18.43 14.89
C ALA A 89 -2.53 17.71 14.57
N GLY A 90 -3.64 18.12 15.19
CA GLY A 90 -4.98 17.59 14.92
C GLY A 90 -5.44 17.87 13.48
N THR A 91 -5.25 19.10 13.02
CA THR A 91 -5.59 19.51 11.64
C THR A 91 -4.76 18.74 10.61
N ALA A 92 -3.44 18.60 10.84
CA ALA A 92 -2.55 17.83 9.97
C ALA A 92 -2.98 16.37 9.88
N SER A 93 -3.31 15.73 11.00
CA SER A 93 -3.81 14.35 11.04
C SER A 93 -5.12 14.20 10.26
N GLY A 94 -6.03 15.17 10.39
CA GLY A 94 -7.31 15.20 9.66
C GLY A 94 -7.10 15.27 8.14
N ILE A 95 -6.22 16.17 7.68
CA ILE A 95 -5.90 16.34 6.25
C ILE A 95 -5.31 15.05 5.68
N ILE A 96 -4.38 14.41 6.38
CA ILE A 96 -3.78 13.14 5.93
C ILE A 96 -4.85 12.05 5.83
N LYS A 97 -5.73 11.97 6.82
CA LYS A 97 -6.81 10.98 6.81
C LYS A 97 -7.78 11.22 5.65
N MET A 98 -8.16 12.47 5.40
CA MET A 98 -8.98 12.83 4.24
C MET A 98 -8.30 12.46 2.92
N THR A 99 -7.03 12.81 2.74
CA THR A 99 -6.27 12.49 1.53
C THR A 99 -6.15 10.97 1.32
N SER A 100 -5.92 10.21 2.39
CA SER A 100 -5.86 8.74 2.34
C SER A 100 -7.19 8.13 1.93
N THR A 101 -8.31 8.61 2.48
CA THR A 101 -9.64 8.10 2.13
C THR A 101 -10.06 8.46 0.70
N LEU A 102 -9.75 9.69 0.25
CA LEU A 102 -9.97 10.10 -1.15
C LEU A 102 -9.12 9.28 -2.12
N GLY A 103 -7.84 9.06 -1.81
CA GLY A 103 -6.97 8.22 -2.60
C GLY A 103 -7.46 6.77 -2.68
N ALA A 104 -7.93 6.21 -1.58
CA ALA A 104 -8.52 4.87 -1.56
C ALA A 104 -9.79 4.77 -2.41
N ALA A 105 -10.71 5.75 -2.27
CA ALA A 105 -11.93 5.80 -3.07
C ALA A 105 -11.64 5.90 -4.57
N PHE A 106 -10.70 6.77 -4.95
CA PHE A 106 -10.26 6.92 -6.34
C PHE A 106 -9.62 5.63 -6.88
N GLY A 107 -8.72 5.01 -6.12
CA GLY A 107 -8.08 3.76 -6.50
C GLY A 107 -9.09 2.62 -6.70
N ILE A 108 -10.03 2.46 -5.78
CA ILE A 108 -11.10 1.47 -5.90
C ILE A 108 -11.97 1.75 -7.13
N ALA A 109 -12.37 3.01 -7.36
CA ALA A 109 -13.18 3.39 -8.51
C ALA A 109 -12.49 3.03 -9.84
N VAL A 110 -11.21 3.37 -10.00
CA VAL A 110 -10.44 3.06 -11.23
C VAL A 110 -10.34 1.55 -11.44
N VAL A 111 -9.91 0.79 -10.43
CA VAL A 111 -9.73 -0.66 -10.56
C VAL A 111 -11.06 -1.36 -10.83
N THR A 112 -12.13 -0.97 -10.13
CA THR A 112 -13.46 -1.56 -10.34
C THR A 112 -14.03 -1.23 -11.69
N THR A 113 -13.88 0.00 -12.17
CA THR A 113 -14.35 0.41 -13.52
C THR A 113 -13.65 -0.39 -14.61
N ILE A 114 -12.34 -0.57 -14.52
CA ILE A 114 -11.57 -1.39 -15.47
C ILE A 114 -12.04 -2.84 -15.45
N TYR A 115 -12.20 -3.40 -14.25
CA TYR A 115 -12.70 -4.77 -14.10
C TYR A 115 -14.08 -4.95 -14.72
N THR A 116 -15.03 -4.08 -14.41
CA THR A 116 -16.41 -4.16 -14.93
C THR A 116 -16.46 -3.96 -16.44
N ALA A 117 -15.73 -3.00 -16.98
CA ALA A 117 -15.68 -2.75 -18.43
C ALA A 117 -15.10 -3.94 -19.21
N LEU A 118 -14.06 -4.57 -18.68
CA LEU A 118 -13.42 -5.72 -19.35
C LEU A 118 -14.21 -7.02 -19.15
N SER A 119 -14.90 -7.21 -18.03
CA SER A 119 -15.66 -8.43 -17.75
C SER A 119 -16.86 -8.65 -18.65
N VAL A 120 -17.29 -7.62 -19.40
CA VAL A 120 -18.36 -7.73 -20.40
C VAL A 120 -17.92 -8.54 -21.63
N ASN A 121 -16.66 -8.36 -22.07
CA ASN A 121 -16.16 -8.93 -23.34
C ASN A 121 -15.04 -9.97 -23.14
N HIS A 122 -14.53 -10.13 -21.93
CA HIS A 122 -13.42 -11.01 -21.61
C HIS A 122 -13.73 -11.90 -20.40
N PRO A 123 -13.07 -13.07 -20.28
CA PRO A 123 -13.20 -13.93 -19.11
C PRO A 123 -12.81 -13.18 -17.82
N ALA A 124 -13.51 -13.46 -16.72
CA ALA A 124 -13.33 -12.76 -15.45
C ALA A 124 -11.87 -12.75 -14.93
N TYR A 125 -11.11 -13.83 -15.20
CA TYR A 125 -9.71 -13.90 -14.78
C TYR A 125 -8.82 -12.89 -15.53
N LEU A 126 -9.05 -12.67 -16.84
CA LEU A 126 -8.30 -11.67 -17.62
C LEU A 126 -8.65 -10.24 -17.17
N ALA A 127 -9.93 -9.96 -16.95
CA ALA A 127 -10.39 -8.68 -16.45
C ALA A 127 -9.76 -8.37 -15.07
N ALA A 128 -9.72 -9.35 -14.18
CA ALA A 128 -9.09 -9.21 -12.86
C ALA A 128 -7.57 -8.98 -12.96
N THR A 129 -6.86 -9.76 -13.79
CA THR A 129 -5.43 -9.59 -14.02
C THR A 129 -5.09 -8.16 -14.45
N ILE A 130 -5.80 -7.65 -15.47
CA ILE A 130 -5.56 -6.30 -16.00
C ILE A 130 -5.85 -5.24 -14.93
N ALA A 131 -6.97 -5.38 -14.20
CA ALA A 131 -7.34 -4.46 -13.15
C ALA A 131 -6.29 -4.41 -12.02
N PHE A 132 -5.74 -5.55 -11.61
CA PHE A 132 -4.65 -5.62 -10.62
C PHE A 132 -3.34 -5.02 -11.16
N ILE A 133 -2.98 -5.25 -12.42
CA ILE A 133 -1.77 -4.65 -13.03
C ILE A 133 -1.88 -3.13 -13.07
N VAL A 134 -3.05 -2.59 -13.43
CA VAL A 134 -3.26 -1.13 -13.39
C VAL A 134 -3.19 -0.61 -11.96
N GLY A 135 -3.79 -1.29 -10.99
CA GLY A 135 -3.67 -0.97 -9.57
C GLY A 135 -2.22 -0.96 -9.10
N ALA A 136 -1.42 -1.96 -9.46
CA ALA A 136 0.01 -2.01 -9.17
C ALA A 136 0.77 -0.84 -9.79
N GLY A 137 0.42 -0.46 -11.03
CA GLY A 137 0.98 0.69 -11.73
C GLY A 137 0.71 2.01 -11.00
N LEU A 138 -0.51 2.22 -10.50
CA LEU A 138 -0.85 3.41 -9.70
C LEU A 138 -0.03 3.49 -8.41
N VAL A 139 0.13 2.38 -7.70
CA VAL A 139 0.97 2.33 -6.48
C VAL A 139 2.44 2.59 -6.82
N PHE A 140 2.93 2.07 -7.94
CA PHE A 140 4.30 2.30 -8.38
C PHE A 140 4.55 3.76 -8.78
N ILE A 141 3.59 4.42 -9.44
CA ILE A 141 3.65 5.86 -9.73
C ILE A 141 3.67 6.67 -8.43
N ALA A 142 2.84 6.31 -7.45
CA ALA A 142 2.85 6.94 -6.14
C ALA A 142 4.20 6.75 -5.42
N PHE A 143 4.84 5.58 -5.58
CA PHE A 143 6.19 5.33 -5.06
C PHE A 143 7.23 6.26 -5.71
N ILE A 144 7.22 6.40 -7.02
CA ILE A 144 8.14 7.31 -7.74
C ILE A 144 7.92 8.75 -7.29
N ALA A 145 6.66 9.20 -7.19
CA ALA A 145 6.33 10.53 -6.71
C ALA A 145 6.84 10.76 -5.27
N ALA A 146 6.65 9.79 -4.39
CA ALA A 146 7.18 9.86 -3.03
C ALA A 146 8.71 9.90 -3.00
N TYR A 147 9.38 9.11 -3.84
CA TYR A 147 10.84 9.10 -3.96
C TYR A 147 11.40 10.45 -4.43
N CYS A 148 10.73 11.11 -5.36
CA CYS A 148 11.15 12.42 -5.88
C CYS A 148 10.85 13.57 -4.91
N LEU A 149 9.78 13.47 -4.13
CA LEU A 149 9.30 14.55 -3.26
C LEU A 149 9.89 14.51 -1.84
N ILE A 150 10.35 13.34 -1.37
CA ILE A 150 10.96 13.22 -0.05
C ILE A 150 12.41 13.68 -0.14
N PRO A 151 12.78 14.86 0.42
CA PRO A 151 14.15 15.32 0.43
C PRO A 151 15.00 14.35 1.25
N LYS A 152 16.16 13.96 0.71
CA LYS A 152 17.19 13.21 1.43
C LYS A 152 17.70 14.12 2.56
N LYS A 153 17.10 14.05 3.73
CA LYS A 153 17.68 14.65 4.92
C LYS A 153 18.87 13.78 5.30
N ASN A 154 20.08 14.26 4.98
CA ASN A 154 21.30 13.69 5.54
C ASN A 154 21.11 13.68 7.06
N VAL A 155 21.15 12.51 7.65
CA VAL A 155 21.32 12.36 9.11
C VAL A 155 22.79 12.72 9.34
N ASP A 156 23.07 14.00 9.51
CA ASP A 156 24.33 14.43 10.09
C ASP A 156 24.27 14.01 11.56
N ILE A 157 25.18 13.13 11.89
CA ILE A 157 25.45 12.52 13.20
C ILE A 157 25.94 13.61 14.16
#